data_18e36c97a7976426c64cbf961d3476bf
#
_entry.id   18e36c97a7976426c64cbf961d3476bf
#
_cell.length_a   1.000
_cell.length_b   1.000
_cell.length_c   1.000
_cell.angle_alpha   90.00
_cell.angle_beta   90.00
_cell.angle_gamma   90.00
#
_symmetry.space_group_name_H-M   'P 1'
#
loop_
_entity.id
_entity.type
_entity.pdbx_description
1 polymer ?
#
loop_
_entity_poly.entity_id
_entity_poly.type
_entity_poly.pdbx_seq_one_letter_code
_entity_poly.pdbx_strand_id
1 'polypeptide(L)'
;MSINQVESFHDSIKKYHTVKEITKRAKLEAKYLNEVCGSTASLKRYFTIYRNYLKENIKPSKLVEKQSLLILLLSILTLNKKQQAEFKKAHCVEISQGQRNLRKIYDVEKYIDVSIGLLDGISVYDRIIGLCALTGRRPAEIATSASFFSVGNNKNLAIFDGQLKAKDRIGITPYEIPLLHDYDSIVKTLASIREAKPQFIGEPLLFNGIASSELSARVKKHFAGLVEGIIQLKNLRAIYALLSFDAASKQSTDGYVTVSMNSYFSKVLGHSEDDVVTCGSYIDFCLPSMNKQ
;
A
#
# COMPACT_ATOMS: atom_id res chain seq x y z
N MET A 1 7.85 6.01 19.84
CA MET A 1 9.31 6.14 19.60
C MET A 1 9.47 7.15 18.49
N SER A 2 10.19 8.23 18.74
CA SER A 2 10.28 9.42 17.87
C SER A 2 11.58 9.42 17.05
N ILE A 3 11.63 10.25 16.02
CA ILE A 3 12.84 10.51 15.21
C ILE A 3 14.02 10.97 16.09
N ASN A 4 13.74 11.70 17.18
CA ASN A 4 14.70 12.16 18.17
C ASN A 4 15.54 11.03 18.80
N GLN A 5 15.00 9.80 18.89
CA GLN A 5 15.75 8.65 19.41
C GLN A 5 16.79 8.16 18.41
N VAL A 6 16.48 8.17 17.12
CA VAL A 6 17.43 7.79 16.04
C VAL A 6 18.54 8.82 15.96
N GLU A 7 18.23 10.11 16.06
CA GLU A 7 19.20 11.22 16.12
C GLU A 7 20.10 11.09 17.33
N SER A 8 19.54 10.85 18.52
CA SER A 8 20.29 10.63 19.75
C SER A 8 21.25 9.44 19.64
N PHE A 9 20.81 8.34 19.02
CA PHE A 9 21.67 7.19 18.75
C PHE A 9 22.81 7.58 17.80
N HIS A 10 22.52 8.25 16.69
CA HIS A 10 23.51 8.70 15.73
C HIS A 10 24.54 9.64 16.37
N ASP A 11 24.10 10.59 17.18
CA ASP A 11 25.02 11.48 17.89
C ASP A 11 25.84 10.75 18.96
N SER A 12 25.30 9.70 19.56
CA SER A 12 26.05 8.84 20.48
C SER A 12 27.20 8.10 19.78
N ILE A 13 26.97 7.58 18.57
CA ILE A 13 28.03 6.86 17.85
C ILE A 13 29.12 7.77 17.28
N LYS A 14 28.83 9.05 17.02
CA LYS A 14 29.82 10.04 16.60
C LYS A 14 30.88 10.31 17.67
N LYS A 15 30.58 10.07 18.94
CA LYS A 15 31.48 10.29 20.08
C LYS A 15 32.56 9.21 20.22
N TYR A 16 32.42 8.08 19.54
CA TYR A 16 33.34 6.96 19.63
C TYR A 16 34.38 7.01 18.51
N HIS A 17 35.59 6.62 18.86
CA HIS A 17 36.75 6.69 17.94
C HIS A 17 37.10 5.33 17.33
N THR A 18 36.57 4.22 17.89
CA THR A 18 36.89 2.88 17.40
C THR A 18 35.64 2.15 16.87
N VAL A 19 35.82 1.32 15.83
CA VAL A 19 34.78 0.46 15.28
C VAL A 19 34.21 -0.48 16.37
N LYS A 20 35.05 -0.91 17.32
CA LYS A 20 34.63 -1.80 18.43
C LYS A 20 33.63 -1.12 19.36
N GLU A 21 33.86 0.13 19.72
CA GLU A 21 32.95 0.91 20.60
C GLU A 21 31.64 1.22 19.89
N ILE A 22 31.69 1.65 18.62
CA ILE A 22 30.51 1.89 17.79
C ILE A 22 29.69 0.63 17.66
N THR A 23 30.32 -0.52 17.40
CA THR A 23 29.66 -1.84 17.32
C THR A 23 28.99 -2.21 18.64
N LYS A 24 29.65 -2.01 19.77
CA LYS A 24 29.11 -2.26 21.10
C LYS A 24 27.87 -1.40 21.35
N ARG A 25 27.92 -0.11 21.00
CA ARG A 25 26.78 0.81 21.16
C ARG A 25 25.61 0.41 20.27
N ALA A 26 25.86 0.04 19.01
CA ALA A 26 24.83 -0.41 18.09
C ALA A 26 24.13 -1.71 18.56
N LYS A 27 24.90 -2.65 19.12
CA LYS A 27 24.33 -3.88 19.72
C LYS A 27 23.46 -3.59 20.94
N LEU A 28 23.85 -2.62 21.77
CA LEU A 28 23.03 -2.17 22.89
C LEU A 28 21.71 -1.54 22.43
N GLU A 29 21.77 -0.71 21.39
CA GLU A 29 20.58 -0.12 20.82
C GLU A 29 19.63 -1.18 20.18
N ALA A 30 20.19 -2.12 19.43
CA ALA A 30 19.42 -3.23 18.88
C ALA A 30 18.77 -4.09 19.98
N LYS A 31 19.48 -4.34 21.09
CA LYS A 31 18.93 -5.04 22.26
C LYS A 31 17.79 -4.25 22.89
N TYR A 32 18.00 -2.97 23.16
CA TYR A 32 16.96 -2.08 23.66
C TYR A 32 15.71 -2.08 22.79
N LEU A 33 15.86 -1.96 21.47
CA LEU A 33 14.73 -2.01 20.53
C LEU A 33 13.99 -3.35 20.59
N ASN A 34 14.71 -4.46 20.75
CA ASN A 34 14.09 -5.79 20.95
C ASN A 34 13.27 -5.88 22.24
N GLU A 35 13.69 -5.23 23.32
CA GLU A 35 13.01 -5.24 24.62
C GLU A 35 11.75 -4.36 24.63
N VAL A 36 11.80 -3.19 23.96
CA VAL A 36 10.70 -2.22 24.00
C VAL A 36 9.67 -2.41 22.89
N CYS A 37 10.00 -3.14 21.82
CA CYS A 37 9.06 -3.40 20.73
C CYS A 37 8.15 -4.58 21.08
N GLY A 38 6.87 -4.34 21.24
CA GLY A 38 5.87 -5.37 21.56
C GLY A 38 5.61 -6.38 20.43
N SER A 39 6.21 -6.20 19.24
CA SER A 39 6.08 -7.13 18.11
C SER A 39 7.26 -7.09 17.17
N THR A 40 7.52 -8.23 16.48
CA THR A 40 8.54 -8.31 15.42
C THR A 40 8.28 -7.35 14.26
N ALA A 41 7.02 -7.06 13.96
CA ALA A 41 6.63 -6.07 12.94
C ALA A 41 7.07 -4.65 13.34
N SER A 42 6.82 -4.25 14.59
CA SER A 42 7.29 -2.98 15.13
C SER A 42 8.81 -2.89 15.12
N LEU A 43 9.49 -3.93 15.57
CA LEU A 43 10.95 -4.01 15.55
C LEU A 43 11.52 -3.85 14.14
N LYS A 44 10.97 -4.56 13.15
CA LYS A 44 11.35 -4.43 11.74
C LYS A 44 11.19 -3.01 11.24
N ARG A 45 10.08 -2.34 11.61
CA ARG A 45 9.82 -0.95 11.25
C ARG A 45 10.89 -0.02 11.84
N TYR A 46 11.23 -0.17 13.12
CA TYR A 46 12.25 0.67 13.74
C TYR A 46 13.63 0.43 13.16
N PHE A 47 14.04 -0.80 12.96
CA PHE A 47 15.30 -1.09 12.26
C PHE A 47 15.34 -0.45 10.88
N THR A 48 14.22 -0.41 10.16
CA THR A 48 14.15 0.26 8.85
C THR A 48 14.36 1.77 8.98
N ILE A 49 13.74 2.42 9.98
CA ILE A 49 13.90 3.86 10.24
C ILE A 49 15.38 4.17 10.57
N TYR A 50 15.99 3.42 11.49
CA TYR A 50 17.41 3.59 11.84
C TYR A 50 18.33 3.41 10.62
N ARG A 51 18.12 2.37 9.83
CA ARG A 51 18.93 2.08 8.64
C ARG A 51 18.81 3.17 7.59
N ASN A 52 17.63 3.70 7.34
CA ASN A 52 17.45 4.79 6.39
C ASN A 52 18.14 6.07 6.88
N TYR A 53 17.93 6.42 8.13
CA TYR A 53 18.59 7.58 8.74
C TYR A 53 20.13 7.48 8.67
N LEU A 54 20.71 6.33 9.00
CA LEU A 54 22.15 6.11 8.93
C LEU A 54 22.67 6.20 7.49
N LYS A 55 21.95 5.68 6.49
CA LYS A 55 22.32 5.80 5.08
C LYS A 55 22.36 7.25 4.59
N GLU A 56 21.43 8.08 5.06
CA GLU A 56 21.34 9.49 4.68
C GLU A 56 22.41 10.34 5.36
N ASN A 57 22.75 10.02 6.62
CA ASN A 57 23.60 10.86 7.47
C ASN A 57 25.04 10.37 7.57
N ILE A 58 25.33 9.10 7.29
CA ILE A 58 26.70 8.59 7.13
C ILE A 58 27.03 8.56 5.64
N LYS A 59 27.47 9.70 5.11
CA LYS A 59 27.89 9.78 3.70
C LYS A 59 29.07 8.84 3.48
N PRO A 60 29.03 7.98 2.45
CA PRO A 60 30.18 7.21 2.05
C PRO A 60 31.27 8.18 1.62
N SER A 61 32.28 8.39 2.48
CA SER A 61 33.48 9.04 2.06
C SER A 61 34.30 8.03 1.24
N LYS A 62 35.24 8.51 0.39
CA LYS A 62 36.16 7.64 -0.37
C LYS A 62 37.03 6.74 0.53
N LEU A 63 36.93 6.85 1.84
CA LEU A 63 37.61 6.02 2.84
C LEU A 63 36.80 4.69 2.99
N VAL A 64 37.43 3.61 2.60
CA VAL A 64 36.94 2.22 2.69
C VAL A 64 36.42 1.89 4.10
N GLU A 65 37.03 2.45 5.14
CA GLU A 65 36.63 2.25 6.56
C GLU A 65 35.22 2.74 6.89
N LYS A 66 34.76 3.88 6.34
CA LYS A 66 33.40 4.39 6.61
C LYS A 66 32.33 3.59 5.91
N GLN A 67 32.64 3.06 4.75
CA GLN A 67 31.71 2.17 4.03
C GLN A 67 31.55 0.83 4.76
N SER A 68 32.64 0.26 5.26
CA SER A 68 32.64 -0.94 6.07
C SER A 68 31.87 -0.76 7.39
N LEU A 69 32.03 0.40 8.05
CA LEU A 69 31.29 0.74 9.25
C LEU A 69 29.78 0.83 9.01
N LEU A 70 29.36 1.51 7.94
CA LEU A 70 27.92 1.59 7.60
C LEU A 70 27.33 0.20 7.36
N ILE A 71 28.00 -0.65 6.57
CA ILE A 71 27.55 -2.03 6.32
C ILE A 71 27.40 -2.79 7.64
N LEU A 72 28.36 -2.66 8.54
CA LEU A 72 28.33 -3.30 9.86
C LEU A 72 27.13 -2.81 10.70
N LEU A 73 26.90 -1.51 10.79
CA LEU A 73 25.76 -0.93 11.50
C LEU A 73 24.42 -1.42 10.92
N LEU A 74 24.30 -1.44 9.58
CA LEU A 74 23.10 -1.92 8.90
C LEU A 74 22.83 -3.42 9.17
N SER A 75 23.90 -4.24 9.34
CA SER A 75 23.78 -5.66 9.66
C SER A 75 23.31 -5.91 11.09
N ILE A 76 23.72 -5.06 12.04
CA ILE A 76 23.31 -5.14 13.46
C ILE A 76 21.84 -4.72 13.62
N LEU A 77 21.44 -3.65 12.92
CA LEU A 77 20.08 -3.09 12.97
C LEU A 77 19.18 -3.80 11.94
N THR A 78 19.11 -5.11 12.04
CA THR A 78 18.24 -5.95 11.20
C THR A 78 17.70 -7.14 11.99
N LEU A 79 16.58 -7.70 11.58
CA LEU A 79 16.05 -8.93 12.19
C LEU A 79 17.04 -10.08 11.97
N ASN A 80 17.27 -10.88 12.99
CA ASN A 80 18.03 -12.12 12.84
C ASN A 80 17.23 -13.16 12.01
N LYS A 81 17.89 -14.24 11.56
CA LYS A 81 17.28 -15.27 10.72
C LYS A 81 16.02 -15.88 11.34
N LYS A 82 16.02 -16.13 12.64
CA LYS A 82 14.86 -16.68 13.37
C LYS A 82 13.69 -15.70 13.35
N GLN A 83 13.93 -14.45 13.72
CA GLN A 83 12.90 -13.39 13.70
C GLN A 83 12.35 -13.15 12.27
N GLN A 84 13.20 -13.22 11.24
CA GLN A 84 12.74 -13.11 9.86
C GLN A 84 11.83 -14.28 9.46
N ALA A 85 12.18 -15.51 9.85
CA ALA A 85 11.37 -16.69 9.59
C ALA A 85 10.02 -16.64 10.34
N GLU A 86 10.04 -16.26 11.61
CA GLU A 86 8.83 -16.07 12.41
C GLU A 86 7.92 -14.97 11.83
N PHE A 87 8.49 -13.84 11.40
CA PHE A 87 7.75 -12.76 10.76
C PHE A 87 7.08 -13.23 9.46
N LYS A 88 7.82 -13.95 8.59
CA LYS A 88 7.27 -14.51 7.36
C LYS A 88 6.16 -15.51 7.64
N LYS A 89 6.38 -16.43 8.58
CA LYS A 89 5.37 -17.42 8.98
C LYS A 89 4.11 -16.77 9.50
N ALA A 90 4.22 -15.79 10.42
CA ALA A 90 3.08 -15.05 10.95
C ALA A 90 2.30 -14.34 9.84
N HIS A 91 2.98 -13.71 8.90
CA HIS A 91 2.34 -13.04 7.76
C HIS A 91 1.62 -14.03 6.82
N CYS A 92 2.21 -15.18 6.52
CA CYS A 92 1.54 -16.22 5.74
C CYS A 92 0.29 -16.77 6.46
N VAL A 93 0.36 -16.95 7.79
CA VAL A 93 -0.81 -17.37 8.59
C VAL A 93 -1.91 -16.32 8.56
N GLU A 94 -1.57 -15.05 8.71
CA GLU A 94 -2.54 -13.93 8.63
C GLU A 94 -3.27 -13.92 7.29
N ILE A 95 -2.54 -14.04 6.17
CA ILE A 95 -3.12 -14.13 4.82
C ILE A 95 -4.03 -15.35 4.71
N SER A 96 -3.57 -16.53 5.13
CA SER A 96 -4.35 -17.77 5.06
C SER A 96 -5.62 -17.71 5.91
N GLN A 97 -5.57 -17.05 7.08
CA GLN A 97 -6.75 -16.83 7.92
C GLN A 97 -7.73 -15.85 7.28
N GLY A 98 -7.25 -14.78 6.68
CA GLY A 98 -8.07 -13.84 5.91
C GLY A 98 -8.80 -14.53 4.77
N GLN A 99 -8.11 -15.40 4.02
CA GLN A 99 -8.72 -16.17 2.94
C GLN A 99 -9.75 -17.22 3.38
N ARG A 100 -9.65 -17.71 4.63
CA ARG A 100 -10.65 -18.65 5.21
C ARG A 100 -11.88 -17.95 5.76
N ASN A 101 -11.72 -16.72 6.21
CA ASN A 101 -12.75 -15.92 6.85
C ASN A 101 -13.03 -14.67 6.03
N LEU A 102 -13.61 -14.87 4.83
CA LEU A 102 -13.94 -13.76 3.95
C LEU A 102 -15.02 -12.88 4.57
N ARG A 103 -14.81 -11.60 4.55
CA ARG A 103 -15.76 -10.58 5.00
C ARG A 103 -16.80 -10.32 3.92
N LYS A 104 -18.06 -10.21 4.33
CA LYS A 104 -19.17 -10.00 3.40
C LYS A 104 -19.26 -8.54 2.96
N ILE A 105 -19.49 -8.32 1.67
CA ILE A 105 -20.04 -7.07 1.18
C ILE A 105 -21.57 -7.23 1.23
N TYR A 106 -22.24 -6.43 2.03
CA TYR A 106 -23.68 -6.59 2.25
C TYR A 106 -24.51 -6.09 1.08
N ASP A 107 -24.09 -4.99 0.46
CA ASP A 107 -24.82 -4.33 -0.63
C ASP A 107 -23.81 -3.72 -1.61
N VAL A 108 -23.65 -4.39 -2.76
CA VAL A 108 -22.69 -3.99 -3.80
C VAL A 108 -23.16 -2.72 -4.52
N GLU A 109 -24.44 -2.62 -4.83
CA GLU A 109 -25.01 -1.47 -5.55
C GLU A 109 -24.85 -0.21 -4.71
N LYS A 110 -25.23 -0.27 -3.44
CA LYS A 110 -25.06 0.84 -2.51
C LYS A 110 -23.59 1.20 -2.28
N TYR A 111 -22.68 0.21 -2.28
CA TYR A 111 -21.24 0.48 -2.20
C TYR A 111 -20.74 1.30 -3.42
N ILE A 112 -21.20 0.94 -4.61
CA ILE A 112 -20.87 1.65 -5.86
C ILE A 112 -21.52 3.04 -5.84
N ASP A 113 -22.79 3.18 -5.47
CA ASP A 113 -23.49 4.47 -5.41
C ASP A 113 -22.82 5.45 -4.44
N VAL A 114 -22.43 4.98 -3.26
CA VAL A 114 -21.65 5.78 -2.30
C VAL A 114 -20.33 6.19 -2.92
N SER A 115 -19.63 5.29 -3.61
CA SER A 115 -18.34 5.58 -4.24
C SER A 115 -18.47 6.63 -5.36
N ILE A 116 -19.53 6.55 -6.16
CA ILE A 116 -19.86 7.54 -7.21
C ILE A 116 -20.20 8.89 -6.56
N GLY A 117 -21.07 8.91 -5.55
CA GLY A 117 -21.43 10.13 -4.84
C GLY A 117 -20.24 10.86 -4.22
N LEU A 118 -19.18 10.13 -3.86
CA LEU A 118 -17.94 10.72 -3.35
C LEU A 118 -17.11 11.46 -4.43
N LEU A 119 -17.32 11.19 -5.72
CA LEU A 119 -16.63 11.90 -6.82
C LEU A 119 -16.97 13.39 -6.84
N ASP A 120 -18.21 13.75 -6.50
CA ASP A 120 -18.70 15.12 -6.40
C ASP A 120 -18.63 15.68 -4.95
N GLY A 121 -17.96 14.98 -4.05
CA GLY A 121 -17.80 15.35 -2.66
C GLY A 121 -17.13 16.74 -2.52
N ILE A 122 -17.62 17.56 -1.57
CA ILE A 122 -17.04 18.87 -1.25
C ILE A 122 -15.58 18.76 -0.85
N SER A 123 -15.25 17.72 -0.06
CA SER A 123 -13.89 17.49 0.39
C SER A 123 -13.06 16.80 -0.69
N VAL A 124 -11.86 17.31 -0.93
CA VAL A 124 -10.88 16.64 -1.81
C VAL A 124 -10.56 15.21 -1.35
N TYR A 125 -10.64 14.93 -0.05
CA TYR A 125 -10.39 13.59 0.49
C TYR A 125 -11.54 12.63 0.18
N ASP A 126 -12.79 13.09 0.10
CA ASP A 126 -13.93 12.29 -0.34
C ASP A 126 -13.75 11.90 -1.81
N ARG A 127 -13.39 12.84 -2.67
CA ARG A 127 -13.09 12.60 -4.09
C ARG A 127 -11.96 11.58 -4.27
N ILE A 128 -10.88 11.68 -3.48
CA ILE A 128 -9.79 10.70 -3.50
C ILE A 128 -10.30 9.31 -3.11
N ILE A 129 -11.14 9.18 -2.09
CA ILE A 129 -11.70 7.91 -1.64
C ILE A 129 -12.62 7.31 -2.72
N GLY A 130 -13.48 8.12 -3.34
CA GLY A 130 -14.33 7.69 -4.47
C GLY A 130 -13.50 7.12 -5.61
N LEU A 131 -12.45 7.83 -6.05
CA LEU A 131 -11.54 7.34 -7.08
C LEU A 131 -10.82 6.05 -6.66
N CYS A 132 -10.37 5.94 -5.40
CA CYS A 132 -9.75 4.70 -4.92
C CYS A 132 -10.71 3.51 -4.96
N ALA A 133 -11.98 3.71 -4.61
CA ALA A 133 -13.00 2.66 -4.62
C ALA A 133 -13.36 2.22 -6.05
N LEU A 134 -13.40 3.15 -7.00
CA LEU A 134 -13.85 2.90 -8.39
C LEU A 134 -12.72 2.49 -9.34
N THR A 135 -11.45 2.74 -8.99
CA THR A 135 -10.30 2.43 -9.84
C THR A 135 -9.30 1.46 -9.22
N GLY A 136 -9.43 1.18 -7.92
CA GLY A 136 -8.48 0.35 -7.17
C GLY A 136 -7.09 0.96 -6.99
N ARG A 137 -6.90 2.25 -7.27
CA ARG A 137 -5.60 2.92 -7.09
C ARG A 137 -5.38 3.31 -5.64
N ARG A 138 -4.09 3.45 -5.26
CA ARG A 138 -3.75 3.90 -3.91
C ARG A 138 -4.03 5.40 -3.76
N PRO A 139 -4.43 5.88 -2.58
CA PRO A 139 -4.70 7.31 -2.38
C PRO A 139 -3.52 8.21 -2.76
N ALA A 140 -2.30 7.78 -2.45
CA ALA A 140 -1.11 8.53 -2.84
C ALA A 140 -0.92 8.56 -4.37
N GLU A 141 -1.23 7.46 -5.09
CA GLU A 141 -1.21 7.45 -6.56
C GLU A 141 -2.22 8.47 -7.12
N ILE A 142 -3.48 8.41 -6.66
CA ILE A 142 -4.53 9.36 -7.08
C ILE A 142 -4.11 10.81 -6.84
N ALA A 143 -3.61 11.12 -5.65
CA ALA A 143 -3.28 12.50 -5.29
C ALA A 143 -2.02 13.03 -5.99
N THR A 144 -1.06 12.16 -6.37
CA THR A 144 0.28 12.64 -6.69
C THR A 144 0.79 12.30 -8.09
N SER A 145 0.41 11.13 -8.65
CA SER A 145 1.06 10.62 -9.88
C SER A 145 0.12 9.99 -10.90
N ALA A 146 -1.09 9.56 -10.50
CA ALA A 146 -2.00 8.85 -11.38
C ALA A 146 -2.33 9.60 -12.67
N SER A 147 -2.34 8.91 -13.79
CA SER A 147 -2.90 9.35 -15.07
C SER A 147 -3.78 8.25 -15.62
N PHE A 148 -4.89 8.63 -16.26
CA PHE A 148 -5.78 7.71 -16.93
C PHE A 148 -5.92 8.15 -18.39
N PHE A 149 -5.78 7.20 -19.31
CA PHE A 149 -5.92 7.44 -20.74
C PHE A 149 -7.07 6.57 -21.26
N SER A 150 -7.84 7.11 -22.19
CA SER A 150 -8.98 6.41 -22.79
C SER A 150 -8.56 5.19 -23.63
N VAL A 151 -9.39 4.17 -23.65
CA VAL A 151 -9.21 2.98 -24.48
C VAL A 151 -10.34 2.94 -25.54
N GLY A 152 -10.07 3.49 -26.71
CA GLY A 152 -11.07 3.59 -27.77
C GLY A 152 -12.36 4.26 -27.27
N ASN A 153 -13.51 3.64 -27.56
CA ASN A 153 -14.82 4.11 -27.13
C ASN A 153 -15.30 3.45 -25.81
N ASN A 154 -14.47 2.65 -25.17
CA ASN A 154 -14.86 1.93 -23.94
C ASN A 154 -14.74 2.83 -22.72
N LYS A 155 -15.88 3.32 -22.22
CA LYS A 155 -15.94 4.19 -21.04
C LYS A 155 -15.66 3.48 -19.70
N ASN A 156 -15.66 2.16 -19.69
CA ASN A 156 -15.41 1.36 -18.49
C ASN A 156 -14.00 0.74 -18.45
N LEU A 157 -13.09 1.27 -19.29
CA LEU A 157 -11.70 0.82 -19.38
C LEU A 157 -10.77 2.01 -19.50
N ALA A 158 -9.64 1.97 -18.82
CA ALA A 158 -8.60 2.98 -18.95
C ALA A 158 -7.21 2.36 -18.96
N ILE A 159 -6.26 3.02 -19.61
CA ILE A 159 -4.84 2.76 -19.38
C ILE A 159 -4.42 3.63 -18.21
N PHE A 160 -3.90 2.97 -17.16
CA PHE A 160 -3.40 3.63 -15.97
C PHE A 160 -1.89 3.76 -16.00
N ASP A 161 -1.39 4.94 -15.64
CA ASP A 161 0.03 5.24 -15.39
C ASP A 161 0.20 5.94 -14.03
N GLY A 162 1.44 5.95 -13.49
CA GLY A 162 1.76 6.63 -12.24
C GLY A 162 1.76 5.75 -11.00
N GLN A 163 2.00 4.44 -11.12
CA GLN A 163 2.13 3.54 -9.98
C GLN A 163 3.38 3.81 -9.15
N LEU A 164 3.20 4.06 -7.83
CA LEU A 164 4.31 4.46 -6.93
C LEU A 164 5.15 3.29 -6.40
N LYS A 165 4.57 2.10 -6.20
CA LYS A 165 5.29 0.93 -5.65
C LYS A 165 5.69 -0.03 -6.76
N ALA A 166 6.80 0.28 -7.40
CA ALA A 166 7.28 -0.43 -8.56
C ALA A 166 8.73 -0.90 -8.43
N LYS A 167 9.21 -1.13 -7.22
CA LYS A 167 10.64 -1.26 -6.88
C LYS A 167 11.46 -2.28 -7.68
N ASP A 168 10.86 -3.30 -8.26
CA ASP A 168 11.58 -4.38 -8.94
C ASP A 168 11.12 -4.59 -10.40
N ARG A 169 10.40 -3.60 -10.97
CA ARG A 169 9.91 -3.66 -12.33
C ARG A 169 10.69 -2.72 -13.23
N ILE A 170 11.63 -3.27 -13.95
CA ILE A 170 12.25 -2.59 -15.09
C ILE A 170 11.15 -2.38 -16.14
N GLY A 171 10.84 -1.10 -16.43
CA GLY A 171 9.86 -0.74 -17.47
C GLY A 171 8.40 -0.98 -17.07
N ILE A 172 7.93 -0.27 -16.02
CA ILE A 172 6.48 -0.18 -15.79
C ILE A 172 5.89 0.58 -16.96
N THR A 173 5.35 -0.18 -17.90
CA THR A 173 4.50 0.37 -18.94
C THR A 173 3.13 0.66 -18.33
N PRO A 174 2.45 1.71 -18.78
CA PRO A 174 1.04 1.91 -18.52
C PRO A 174 0.26 0.62 -18.86
N TYR A 175 -0.72 0.26 -18.03
CA TYR A 175 -1.49 -0.95 -18.19
C TYR A 175 -2.98 -0.72 -18.06
N GLU A 176 -3.78 -1.56 -18.73
CA GLU A 176 -5.21 -1.48 -18.71
C GLU A 176 -5.80 -1.86 -17.36
N ILE A 177 -6.78 -1.08 -16.92
CA ILE A 177 -7.60 -1.36 -15.75
C ILE A 177 -9.08 -1.16 -16.06
N PRO A 178 -9.98 -2.03 -15.58
CA PRO A 178 -11.41 -1.78 -15.61
C PRO A 178 -11.75 -0.59 -14.69
N LEU A 179 -12.76 0.17 -15.05
CA LEU A 179 -13.32 1.22 -14.22
C LEU A 179 -14.70 0.78 -13.74
N LEU A 180 -15.00 0.97 -12.46
CA LEU A 180 -16.32 0.69 -11.89
C LEU A 180 -17.30 1.86 -12.10
N HIS A 181 -16.88 2.87 -12.84
CA HIS A 181 -17.68 4.01 -13.30
C HIS A 181 -17.08 4.57 -14.58
N ASP A 182 -17.80 5.51 -15.24
CA ASP A 182 -17.38 6.05 -16.54
C ASP A 182 -16.06 6.84 -16.47
N TYR A 183 -15.29 6.73 -17.54
CA TYR A 183 -13.98 7.34 -17.71
C TYR A 183 -14.00 8.87 -17.54
N ASP A 184 -15.01 9.54 -18.12
CA ASP A 184 -15.05 11.01 -18.16
C ASP A 184 -15.19 11.57 -16.71
N SER A 185 -16.06 10.95 -15.89
CA SER A 185 -16.23 11.28 -14.47
C SER A 185 -14.94 11.06 -13.66
N ILE A 186 -14.24 9.93 -13.90
CA ILE A 186 -12.97 9.61 -13.23
C ILE A 186 -11.92 10.69 -13.54
N VAL A 187 -11.74 11.04 -14.81
CA VAL A 187 -10.71 12.02 -15.22
C VAL A 187 -11.08 13.43 -14.75
N LYS A 188 -12.36 13.83 -14.85
CA LYS A 188 -12.85 15.11 -14.34
C LYS A 188 -12.57 15.24 -12.84
N THR A 189 -12.89 14.21 -12.07
CA THR A 189 -12.65 14.20 -10.62
C THR A 189 -11.16 14.26 -10.28
N LEU A 190 -10.32 13.51 -11.03
CA LEU A 190 -8.87 13.56 -10.85
C LEU A 190 -8.31 14.96 -11.09
N ALA A 191 -8.76 15.65 -12.15
CA ALA A 191 -8.36 17.02 -12.45
C ALA A 191 -8.74 17.97 -11.29
N SER A 192 -9.97 17.86 -10.79
CA SER A 192 -10.46 18.68 -9.66
C SER A 192 -9.69 18.47 -8.34
N ILE A 193 -9.16 17.26 -8.10
CA ILE A 193 -8.30 16.98 -6.94
C ILE A 193 -6.97 17.72 -7.06
N ARG A 194 -6.36 17.72 -8.24
CA ARG A 194 -5.06 18.36 -8.51
C ARG A 194 -5.15 19.85 -8.48
N GLU A 195 -6.24 20.41 -9.02
CA GLU A 195 -6.52 21.84 -8.95
C GLU A 195 -6.70 22.29 -7.48
N ALA A 196 -7.44 21.54 -6.67
CA ALA A 196 -7.68 21.85 -5.28
C ALA A 196 -6.43 21.67 -4.38
N LYS A 197 -5.50 20.80 -4.73
CA LYS A 197 -4.30 20.47 -3.92
C LYS A 197 -3.06 20.27 -4.79
N PRO A 198 -2.60 21.29 -5.53
CA PRO A 198 -1.45 21.19 -6.43
C PRO A 198 -0.15 20.84 -5.71
N GLN A 199 -0.02 21.15 -4.41
CA GLN A 199 1.15 20.83 -3.60
C GLN A 199 1.38 19.33 -3.37
N PHE A 200 0.40 18.47 -3.69
CA PHE A 200 0.57 17.03 -3.57
C PHE A 200 1.16 16.38 -4.83
N ILE A 201 1.16 17.09 -5.97
CA ILE A 201 1.65 16.55 -7.23
C ILE A 201 3.14 16.22 -7.12
N GLY A 202 3.50 14.95 -7.35
CA GLY A 202 4.87 14.46 -7.20
C GLY A 202 5.35 14.23 -5.77
N GLU A 203 4.54 14.53 -4.73
CA GLU A 203 4.94 14.54 -3.34
C GLU A 203 4.20 13.49 -2.47
N PRO A 204 4.41 12.17 -2.71
CA PRO A 204 3.68 11.12 -2.01
C PRO A 204 3.99 11.04 -0.51
N LEU A 205 5.17 11.44 -0.06
CA LEU A 205 5.53 11.45 1.36
C LEU A 205 4.79 12.58 2.09
N LEU A 206 4.74 13.77 1.50
CA LEU A 206 3.98 14.90 2.02
C LEU A 206 2.51 14.55 2.12
N PHE A 207 1.91 14.01 1.04
CA PHE A 207 0.53 13.57 1.03
C PHE A 207 0.23 12.57 2.14
N ASN A 208 1.01 11.51 2.27
CA ASN A 208 0.80 10.48 3.29
C ASN A 208 0.91 11.04 4.71
N GLY A 209 1.82 11.99 4.96
CA GLY A 209 1.99 12.63 6.26
C GLY A 209 0.76 13.45 6.67
N ILE A 210 0.11 14.11 5.72
CA ILE A 210 -1.03 15.01 5.98
C ILE A 210 -2.37 14.27 5.94
N ALA A 211 -2.58 13.40 4.94
CA ALA A 211 -3.90 12.89 4.57
C ALA A 211 -4.30 11.57 5.24
N SER A 212 -3.35 10.77 5.74
CA SER A 212 -3.62 9.37 6.14
C SER A 212 -4.68 9.21 7.22
N SER A 213 -4.69 10.07 8.25
CA SER A 213 -5.66 10.01 9.35
C SER A 213 -7.06 10.39 8.88
N GLU A 214 -7.15 11.48 8.12
CA GLU A 214 -8.42 12.00 7.59
C GLU A 214 -9.06 11.01 6.62
N LEU A 215 -8.31 10.47 5.67
CA LEU A 215 -8.79 9.43 4.75
C LEU A 215 -9.30 8.19 5.50
N SER A 216 -8.57 7.77 6.54
CA SER A 216 -8.98 6.60 7.33
C SER A 216 -10.28 6.83 8.09
N ALA A 217 -10.49 8.03 8.64
CA ALA A 217 -11.72 8.40 9.33
C ALA A 217 -12.92 8.45 8.35
N ARG A 218 -12.73 9.06 7.18
CA ARG A 218 -13.77 9.19 6.14
C ARG A 218 -14.17 7.86 5.53
N VAL A 219 -13.23 6.97 5.23
CA VAL A 219 -13.56 5.61 4.75
C VAL A 219 -14.44 4.88 5.74
N LYS A 220 -14.10 4.91 7.03
CA LYS A 220 -14.93 4.30 8.08
C LYS A 220 -16.33 4.91 8.14
N LYS A 221 -16.45 6.23 7.94
CA LYS A 221 -17.73 6.94 7.96
C LYS A 221 -18.61 6.59 6.75
N HIS A 222 -18.06 6.72 5.53
CA HIS A 222 -18.86 6.60 4.30
C HIS A 222 -19.28 5.17 3.99
N PHE A 223 -18.46 4.18 4.32
CA PHE A 223 -18.73 2.76 4.03
C PHE A 223 -19.20 1.97 5.27
N ALA A 224 -19.58 2.66 6.36
CA ALA A 224 -20.12 2.02 7.55
C ALA A 224 -21.39 1.19 7.20
N GLY A 225 -21.42 -0.07 7.66
CA GLY A 225 -22.55 -0.97 7.43
C GLY A 225 -22.70 -1.53 6.01
N LEU A 226 -21.83 -1.18 5.06
CA LEU A 226 -21.84 -1.75 3.70
C LEU A 226 -20.99 -3.02 3.61
N VAL A 227 -20.08 -3.21 4.54
CA VAL A 227 -19.13 -4.31 4.58
C VAL A 227 -19.04 -4.85 6.00
N GLU A 228 -18.84 -6.15 6.16
CA GLU A 228 -18.68 -6.80 7.45
C GLU A 228 -17.45 -6.24 8.19
N GLY A 229 -17.66 -5.85 9.45
CA GLY A 229 -16.63 -5.26 10.31
C GLY A 229 -16.17 -3.87 9.88
N ILE A 230 -15.02 -3.45 10.36
CA ILE A 230 -14.47 -2.11 10.12
C ILE A 230 -13.73 -2.08 8.79
N ILE A 231 -14.19 -1.24 7.87
CA ILE A 231 -13.50 -0.99 6.60
C ILE A 231 -12.28 -0.08 6.82
N GLN A 232 -11.19 -0.40 6.15
CA GLN A 232 -9.95 0.36 6.13
C GLN A 232 -9.65 0.85 4.71
N LEU A 233 -8.82 1.88 4.60
CA LEU A 233 -8.43 2.46 3.31
C LEU A 233 -7.85 1.43 2.32
N LYS A 234 -7.05 0.47 2.82
CA LYS A 234 -6.49 -0.63 2.01
C LYS A 234 -7.56 -1.56 1.44
N ASN A 235 -8.72 -1.68 2.12
CA ASN A 235 -9.79 -2.58 1.71
C ASN A 235 -10.51 -2.11 0.43
N LEU A 236 -10.54 -0.80 0.14
CA LEU A 236 -11.12 -0.27 -1.10
C LEU A 236 -10.51 -0.94 -2.33
N ARG A 237 -9.20 -1.16 -2.30
CA ARG A 237 -8.46 -1.81 -3.39
C ARG A 237 -8.79 -3.31 -3.51
N ALA A 238 -8.99 -4.00 -2.40
CA ALA A 238 -9.42 -5.40 -2.37
C ALA A 238 -10.85 -5.56 -2.90
N ILE A 239 -11.75 -4.67 -2.47
CA ILE A 239 -13.16 -4.66 -2.93
C ILE A 239 -13.23 -4.35 -4.42
N TYR A 240 -12.49 -3.33 -4.90
CA TYR A 240 -12.42 -3.03 -6.32
C TYR A 240 -11.97 -4.25 -7.14
N ALA A 241 -10.91 -4.95 -6.72
CA ALA A 241 -10.42 -6.12 -7.45
C ALA A 241 -11.46 -7.23 -7.53
N LEU A 242 -12.21 -7.46 -6.44
CA LEU A 242 -13.29 -8.42 -6.41
C LEU A 242 -14.47 -8.01 -7.32
N LEU A 243 -14.92 -6.76 -7.25
CA LEU A 243 -16.04 -6.26 -8.05
C LEU A 243 -15.69 -6.23 -9.54
N SER A 244 -14.47 -5.84 -9.90
CA SER A 244 -14.01 -5.87 -11.28
C SER A 244 -13.87 -7.29 -11.83
N PHE A 245 -13.46 -8.25 -11.00
CA PHE A 245 -13.42 -9.66 -11.36
C PHE A 245 -14.81 -10.22 -11.60
N ASP A 246 -15.78 -9.94 -10.72
CA ASP A 246 -17.17 -10.35 -10.86
C ASP A 246 -17.81 -9.78 -12.14
N ALA A 247 -17.57 -8.49 -12.43
CA ALA A 247 -18.03 -7.85 -13.66
C ALA A 247 -17.42 -8.50 -14.91
N ALA A 248 -16.12 -8.79 -14.91
CA ALA A 248 -15.46 -9.48 -16.01
C ALA A 248 -15.99 -10.92 -16.20
N SER A 249 -16.29 -11.61 -15.09
CA SER A 249 -16.86 -12.96 -15.12
C SER A 249 -18.26 -12.99 -15.76
N LYS A 250 -19.07 -11.98 -15.50
CA LYS A 250 -20.43 -11.86 -16.07
C LYS A 250 -20.45 -11.46 -17.55
N GLN A 251 -19.39 -10.83 -18.04
CA GLN A 251 -19.26 -10.44 -19.45
C GLN A 251 -18.68 -11.56 -20.33
N SER A 252 -18.14 -12.62 -19.75
CA SER A 252 -17.65 -13.76 -20.51
C SER A 252 -18.81 -14.52 -21.16
N THR A 253 -18.82 -14.66 -22.48
CA THR A 253 -19.89 -15.33 -23.27
C THR A 253 -20.08 -16.78 -22.86
N ASP A 254 -19.06 -17.43 -22.33
CA ASP A 254 -19.08 -18.84 -21.93
C ASP A 254 -19.32 -19.04 -20.43
N GLY A 255 -19.56 -17.98 -19.67
CA GLY A 255 -19.76 -18.05 -18.21
C GLY A 255 -18.51 -18.45 -17.41
N TYR A 256 -17.36 -18.64 -18.07
CA TYR A 256 -16.12 -19.02 -17.44
C TYR A 256 -15.05 -17.93 -17.58
N VAL A 257 -14.53 -17.45 -16.46
CA VAL A 257 -13.27 -16.68 -16.46
C VAL A 257 -12.15 -17.69 -16.53
N THR A 258 -11.42 -17.69 -17.64
CA THR A 258 -10.27 -18.59 -17.87
C THR A 258 -9.04 -18.24 -17.03
N VAL A 259 -9.10 -17.12 -16.28
CA VAL A 259 -7.99 -16.61 -15.46
C VAL A 259 -8.33 -16.77 -13.99
N SER A 260 -7.40 -17.29 -13.20
CA SER A 260 -7.60 -17.38 -11.75
C SER A 260 -7.79 -16.00 -11.13
N MET A 261 -8.55 -15.91 -10.04
CA MET A 261 -8.76 -14.66 -9.29
C MET A 261 -7.42 -14.00 -8.91
N ASN A 262 -6.42 -14.78 -8.50
CA ASN A 262 -5.09 -14.28 -8.16
C ASN A 262 -4.38 -13.63 -9.36
N SER A 263 -4.40 -14.25 -10.52
CA SER A 263 -3.81 -13.69 -11.76
C SER A 263 -4.55 -12.44 -12.22
N TYR A 264 -5.88 -12.44 -12.11
CA TYR A 264 -6.68 -11.26 -12.40
C TYR A 264 -6.33 -10.09 -11.48
N PHE A 265 -6.29 -10.35 -10.17
CA PHE A 265 -5.92 -9.33 -9.17
C PHE A 265 -4.50 -8.81 -9.39
N SER A 266 -3.53 -9.68 -9.73
CA SER A 266 -2.19 -9.26 -10.14
C SER A 266 -2.23 -8.26 -11.27
N LYS A 267 -2.93 -8.60 -12.35
CA LYS A 267 -3.04 -7.77 -13.55
C LYS A 267 -3.67 -6.41 -13.24
N VAL A 268 -4.89 -6.38 -12.70
CA VAL A 268 -5.64 -5.13 -12.48
C VAL A 268 -5.07 -4.25 -11.37
N LEU A 269 -4.35 -4.84 -10.41
CA LEU A 269 -3.69 -4.10 -9.33
C LEU A 269 -2.23 -3.76 -9.66
N GLY A 270 -1.73 -4.20 -10.82
CA GLY A 270 -0.36 -3.93 -11.23
C GLY A 270 0.68 -4.58 -10.33
N HIS A 271 0.51 -5.84 -9.93
CA HIS A 271 1.52 -6.65 -9.26
C HIS A 271 2.32 -7.48 -10.27
N SER A 272 3.53 -7.96 -9.89
CA SER A 272 4.23 -8.94 -10.72
C SER A 272 3.51 -10.28 -10.67
N GLU A 273 3.58 -11.05 -11.74
CA GLU A 273 2.97 -12.38 -11.82
C GLU A 273 3.50 -13.32 -10.74
N ASP A 274 4.76 -13.12 -10.31
CA ASP A 274 5.41 -13.90 -9.25
C ASP A 274 5.00 -13.50 -7.83
N ASP A 275 4.27 -12.39 -7.65
CA ASP A 275 3.91 -11.88 -6.32
C ASP A 275 2.56 -12.42 -5.83
N VAL A 276 2.42 -13.75 -5.84
CA VAL A 276 1.22 -14.48 -5.40
C VAL A 276 0.86 -14.16 -3.94
N VAL A 277 1.87 -13.94 -3.09
CA VAL A 277 1.67 -13.64 -1.66
C VAL A 277 0.99 -12.28 -1.47
N THR A 278 1.42 -11.27 -2.22
CA THR A 278 0.78 -9.95 -2.17
C THR A 278 -0.64 -10.01 -2.73
N CYS A 279 -0.87 -10.77 -3.81
CA CYS A 279 -2.22 -10.94 -4.38
C CYS A 279 -3.15 -11.65 -3.41
N GLY A 280 -2.69 -12.67 -2.70
CA GLY A 280 -3.45 -13.35 -1.65
C GLY A 280 -3.95 -12.41 -0.54
N SER A 281 -3.22 -11.32 -0.27
CA SER A 281 -3.63 -10.32 0.73
C SER A 281 -4.82 -9.43 0.30
N TYR A 282 -5.28 -9.54 -0.95
CA TYR A 282 -6.47 -8.85 -1.45
C TYR A 282 -7.71 -9.74 -1.50
N ILE A 283 -7.59 -11.04 -1.17
CA ILE A 283 -8.73 -11.96 -1.07
C ILE A 283 -9.28 -11.89 0.36
N ASP A 284 -9.86 -10.75 0.71
CA ASP A 284 -10.39 -10.47 2.04
C ASP A 284 -11.93 -10.46 2.07
N PHE A 285 -12.59 -10.47 0.91
CA PHE A 285 -14.04 -10.23 0.79
C PHE A 285 -14.72 -11.26 -0.08
N CYS A 286 -16.04 -11.44 0.16
CA CYS A 286 -16.94 -12.20 -0.70
C CYS A 286 -18.20 -11.40 -1.04
N LEU A 287 -18.80 -11.74 -2.18
CA LEU A 287 -20.07 -11.17 -2.63
C LEU A 287 -21.27 -11.91 -2.03
N PRO A 288 -22.45 -11.29 -1.92
CA PRO A 288 -23.66 -11.93 -1.42
C PRO A 288 -24.04 -13.19 -2.21
N SER A 289 -23.77 -13.21 -3.51
CA SER A 289 -24.06 -14.33 -4.42
C SER A 289 -23.15 -15.54 -4.21
N MET A 290 -21.96 -15.38 -3.63
CA MET A 290 -21.00 -16.47 -3.41
C MET A 290 -21.36 -17.36 -2.23
N ASN A 291 -22.35 -16.98 -1.40
CA ASN A 291 -22.77 -17.74 -0.22
C ASN A 291 -23.94 -18.72 -0.49
N LYS A 292 -24.28 -18.99 -1.76
CA LYS A 292 -25.40 -19.90 -2.12
C LYS A 292 -24.93 -21.28 -2.60
N GLN A 293 -23.65 -21.64 -2.31
CA GLN A 293 -23.15 -23.00 -2.58
C GLN A 293 -22.91 -23.78 -1.30
#